data_5499a814c2f0fbe2466e132e26c54ac1
#
_entry.id   5499a814c2f0fbe2466e132e26c54ac1
#
_cell.length_a   1.000
_cell.length_b   1.000
_cell.length_c   1.000
_cell.angle_alpha   90.00
_cell.angle_beta   90.00
_cell.angle_gamma   90.00
#
_symmetry.space_group_name_H-M   'P 1'
#
loop_
_entity.id
_entity.type
_entity.pdbx_description
1 polymer ?
#
loop_
_entity_poly.entity_id
_entity_poly.type
_entity_poly.pdbx_seq_one_letter_code
_entity_poly.pdbx_strand_id
1 'polypeptide(L)'
;MSRNEFITALFYDIIQNEEETFHLLKSFFINGKFGIIFKNGLSKLKDYFTILEKLIFLYLPKIYHKLIDNQIQVNIFASPYFITLFTNIYYFHPDNANKFLLHSLDDFILEGWCSVFSTTICVLKYFEKKILKLTGEELIKFIVNDIGKSDLFIDENYKTFYKFKKQNWISKELLECLEEETQIEKEIKFEFHNK
;
A
#
# COMPACT_ATOMS: atom_id res chain seq x y z
N MET A 1 -1.20 -14.56 -13.54
CA MET A 1 -2.28 -14.30 -12.57
C MET A 1 -2.73 -12.86 -12.71
N SER A 2 -4.03 -12.60 -12.80
CA SER A 2 -4.56 -11.23 -12.77
C SER A 2 -4.39 -10.65 -11.35
N ARG A 3 -4.32 -9.32 -11.23
CA ARG A 3 -4.03 -8.67 -9.94
C ARG A 3 -5.09 -8.93 -8.85
N ASN A 4 -6.31 -9.29 -9.23
CA ASN A 4 -7.40 -9.60 -8.30
C ASN A 4 -7.41 -11.06 -7.84
N GLU A 5 -6.64 -11.94 -8.49
CA GLU A 5 -6.56 -13.36 -8.14
C GLU A 5 -5.96 -13.56 -6.74
N PHE A 6 -5.05 -12.70 -6.28
CA PHE A 6 -4.43 -12.81 -4.96
C PHE A 6 -5.43 -12.62 -3.81
N ILE A 7 -6.29 -11.58 -3.88
CA ILE A 7 -7.32 -11.34 -2.85
C ILE A 7 -8.36 -12.45 -2.90
N THR A 8 -8.75 -12.89 -4.12
CA THR A 8 -9.70 -13.99 -4.29
C THR A 8 -9.17 -15.29 -3.73
N ALA A 9 -7.92 -15.64 -4.03
CA ALA A 9 -7.28 -16.84 -3.52
C ALA A 9 -7.23 -16.83 -1.98
N LEU A 10 -6.82 -15.71 -1.38
CA LEU A 10 -6.76 -15.60 0.07
C LEU A 10 -8.14 -15.73 0.72
N PHE A 11 -9.19 -15.11 0.16
CA PHE A 11 -10.54 -15.27 0.68
C PHE A 11 -11.06 -16.70 0.51
N TYR A 12 -10.75 -17.34 -0.63
CA TYR A 12 -11.13 -18.72 -0.86
C TYR A 12 -10.41 -19.68 0.11
N ASP A 13 -9.12 -19.45 0.36
CA ASP A 13 -8.35 -20.27 1.31
C ASP A 13 -8.90 -20.19 2.75
N ILE A 14 -9.50 -19.05 3.11
CA ILE A 14 -10.11 -18.88 4.44
C ILE A 14 -11.49 -19.52 4.50
N ILE A 15 -12.34 -19.29 3.48
CA ILE A 15 -13.77 -19.62 3.51
C ILE A 15 -14.04 -21.04 3.01
N GLN A 16 -13.23 -21.53 2.07
CA GLN A 16 -13.37 -22.86 1.43
C GLN A 16 -14.75 -23.10 0.79
N ASN A 17 -15.44 -22.03 0.39
CA ASN A 17 -16.75 -22.06 -0.26
C ASN A 17 -16.80 -20.99 -1.36
N GLU A 18 -17.08 -21.39 -2.60
CA GLU A 18 -17.05 -20.48 -3.76
C GLU A 18 -18.13 -19.40 -3.69
N GLU A 19 -19.36 -19.76 -3.28
CA GLU A 19 -20.48 -18.84 -3.22
C GLU A 19 -20.26 -17.77 -2.15
N GLU A 20 -19.86 -18.17 -0.95
CA GLU A 20 -19.53 -17.26 0.14
C GLU A 20 -18.34 -16.37 -0.20
N THR A 21 -17.31 -16.92 -0.84
CA THR A 21 -16.15 -16.16 -1.33
C THR A 21 -16.57 -15.10 -2.34
N PHE A 22 -17.45 -15.46 -3.28
CA PHE A 22 -17.99 -14.50 -4.26
C PHE A 22 -18.78 -13.38 -3.59
N HIS A 23 -19.64 -13.70 -2.63
CA HIS A 23 -20.41 -12.70 -1.89
C HIS A 23 -19.52 -11.77 -1.06
N LEU A 24 -18.47 -12.29 -0.42
CA LEU A 24 -17.50 -11.50 0.30
C LEU A 24 -16.73 -10.56 -0.63
N LEU A 25 -16.23 -11.09 -1.76
CA LEU A 25 -15.54 -10.28 -2.77
C LEU A 25 -16.43 -9.16 -3.31
N LYS A 26 -17.66 -9.50 -3.67
CA LYS A 26 -18.63 -8.51 -4.15
C LYS A 26 -18.84 -7.39 -3.13
N SER A 27 -19.04 -7.75 -1.87
CA SER A 27 -19.19 -6.78 -0.79
C SER A 27 -17.92 -5.92 -0.61
N PHE A 28 -16.75 -6.55 -0.62
CA PHE A 28 -15.46 -5.91 -0.46
C PHE A 28 -15.17 -4.88 -1.58
N PHE A 29 -15.47 -5.22 -2.83
CA PHE A 29 -15.25 -4.35 -3.98
C PHE A 29 -16.35 -3.29 -4.17
N ILE A 30 -17.61 -3.64 -3.95
CA ILE A 30 -18.75 -2.76 -4.23
C ILE A 30 -19.10 -1.89 -3.03
N ASN A 31 -19.25 -2.48 -1.86
CA ASN A 31 -19.67 -1.81 -0.63
C ASN A 31 -18.48 -1.32 0.19
N GLY A 32 -17.32 -1.97 0.03
CA GLY A 32 -16.08 -1.62 0.70
C GLY A 32 -15.38 -0.43 0.05
N LYS A 33 -14.46 0.18 0.78
CA LYS A 33 -13.65 1.31 0.32
C LYS A 33 -12.63 0.91 -0.76
N PHE A 34 -12.45 -0.39 -1.04
CA PHE A 34 -11.42 -0.87 -1.95
C PHE A 34 -11.75 -0.61 -3.42
N GLY A 35 -13.00 -0.84 -3.82
CA GLY A 35 -13.41 -0.68 -5.23
C GLY A 35 -13.24 0.73 -5.80
N ILE A 36 -13.11 1.74 -4.95
CA ILE A 36 -13.00 3.14 -5.38
C ILE A 36 -11.77 3.39 -6.25
N ILE A 37 -10.65 2.67 -6.00
CA ILE A 37 -9.41 2.87 -6.76
C ILE A 37 -9.50 2.40 -8.22
N PHE A 38 -10.47 1.54 -8.54
CA PHE A 38 -10.67 1.01 -9.89
C PHE A 38 -11.63 1.84 -10.74
N LYS A 39 -12.29 2.84 -10.14
CA LYS A 39 -13.21 3.72 -10.85
C LYS A 39 -12.46 4.79 -11.66
N ASN A 40 -13.12 5.30 -12.69
CA ASN A 40 -12.68 6.48 -13.47
C ASN A 40 -11.21 6.42 -13.94
N GLY A 41 -10.78 5.28 -14.51
CA GLY A 41 -9.42 5.12 -15.04
C GLY A 41 -8.33 5.22 -13.98
N LEU A 42 -8.60 4.70 -12.78
CA LEU A 42 -7.67 4.69 -11.63
C LEU A 42 -7.35 6.09 -11.08
N SER A 43 -8.26 7.05 -11.25
CA SER A 43 -8.05 8.43 -10.79
C SER A 43 -7.75 8.47 -9.29
N LYS A 44 -8.56 7.81 -8.46
CA LYS A 44 -8.36 7.79 -6.99
C LYS A 44 -7.03 7.10 -6.60
N LEU A 45 -6.59 6.09 -7.34
CA LEU A 45 -5.29 5.46 -7.11
C LEU A 45 -4.13 6.43 -7.37
N LYS A 46 -4.24 7.27 -8.41
CA LYS A 46 -3.24 8.32 -8.69
C LYS A 46 -3.18 9.34 -7.56
N ASP A 47 -4.34 9.71 -7.00
CA ASP A 47 -4.41 10.61 -5.84
C ASP A 47 -3.71 10.00 -4.63
N TYR A 48 -3.93 8.72 -4.39
CA TYR A 48 -3.27 8.01 -3.31
C TYR A 48 -1.76 7.93 -3.48
N PHE A 49 -1.24 7.86 -4.70
CA PHE A 49 0.22 7.97 -4.90
C PHE A 49 0.75 9.36 -4.59
N THR A 50 0.01 10.43 -4.93
CA THR A 50 0.36 11.80 -4.55
C THR A 50 0.34 11.97 -3.02
N ILE A 51 -0.68 11.44 -2.35
CA ILE A 51 -0.76 11.44 -0.89
C ILE A 51 0.38 10.64 -0.26
N LEU A 52 0.72 9.47 -0.81
CA LEU A 52 1.84 8.67 -0.31
C LEU A 52 3.17 9.42 -0.45
N GLU A 53 3.37 10.14 -1.55
CA GLU A 53 4.55 10.97 -1.74
C GLU A 53 4.66 12.06 -0.67
N LYS A 54 3.55 12.76 -0.36
CA LYS A 54 3.47 13.73 0.73
C LYS A 54 3.76 13.09 2.09
N LEU A 55 3.22 11.90 2.36
CA LEU A 55 3.48 11.17 3.60
C LEU A 55 4.95 10.72 3.71
N ILE A 56 5.58 10.28 2.61
CA ILE A 56 7.00 9.95 2.61
C ILE A 56 7.83 11.20 2.90
N PHE A 57 7.49 12.35 2.32
CA PHE A 57 8.15 13.61 2.63
C PHE A 57 8.04 13.98 4.11
N LEU A 58 6.85 13.84 4.72
CA LEU A 58 6.60 14.20 6.11
C LEU A 58 7.27 13.25 7.11
N TYR A 59 7.17 11.94 6.88
CA TYR A 59 7.60 10.93 7.85
C TYR A 59 9.00 10.38 7.60
N LEU A 60 9.46 10.41 6.35
CA LEU A 60 10.70 9.78 5.88
C LEU A 60 11.48 10.70 4.93
N PRO A 61 11.81 11.95 5.34
CA PRO A 61 12.39 12.95 4.44
C PRO A 61 13.69 12.49 3.76
N LYS A 62 14.51 11.68 4.43
CA LYS A 62 15.72 11.12 3.83
C LYS A 62 15.42 10.15 2.70
N ILE A 63 14.38 9.31 2.85
CA ILE A 63 13.92 8.42 1.78
C ILE A 63 13.32 9.24 0.65
N TYR A 64 12.52 10.26 0.95
CA TYR A 64 11.95 11.15 -0.05
C TYR A 64 13.04 11.73 -0.97
N HIS A 65 14.06 12.38 -0.39
CA HIS A 65 15.18 12.93 -1.18
C HIS A 65 15.91 11.84 -1.96
N LYS A 66 16.11 10.65 -1.36
CA LYS A 66 16.73 9.52 -2.03
C LYS A 66 15.96 9.07 -3.28
N LEU A 67 14.62 9.03 -3.21
CA LEU A 67 13.77 8.69 -4.34
C LEU A 67 13.86 9.75 -5.44
N ILE A 68 13.80 11.04 -5.09
CA ILE A 68 13.92 12.16 -6.04
C ILE A 68 15.29 12.13 -6.74
N ASP A 69 16.39 12.00 -6.00
CA ASP A 69 17.75 11.95 -6.54
C ASP A 69 17.97 10.80 -7.53
N ASN A 70 17.25 9.69 -7.34
CA ASN A 70 17.31 8.54 -8.24
C ASN A 70 16.14 8.49 -9.26
N GLN A 71 15.31 9.54 -9.34
CA GLN A 71 14.16 9.65 -10.26
C GLN A 71 13.15 8.49 -10.11
N ILE A 72 12.98 7.97 -8.90
CA ILE A 72 12.08 6.87 -8.62
C ILE A 72 10.71 7.43 -8.21
N GLN A 73 9.72 7.25 -9.06
CA GLN A 73 8.34 7.63 -8.77
C GLN A 73 7.69 6.65 -7.80
N VAL A 74 6.88 7.16 -6.89
CA VAL A 74 6.20 6.38 -5.85
C VAL A 74 5.31 5.27 -6.43
N ASN A 75 4.64 5.52 -7.55
CA ASN A 75 3.77 4.54 -8.21
C ASN A 75 4.51 3.27 -8.67
N ILE A 76 5.82 3.35 -8.94
CA ILE A 76 6.62 2.21 -9.43
C ILE A 76 6.61 1.06 -8.40
N PHE A 77 6.75 1.39 -7.11
CA PHE A 77 6.81 0.40 -6.05
C PHE A 77 5.52 0.25 -5.24
N ALA A 78 4.71 1.32 -5.15
CA ALA A 78 3.49 1.29 -4.36
C ALA A 78 2.30 0.61 -5.08
N SER A 79 2.29 0.60 -6.43
CA SER A 79 1.17 0.02 -7.20
C SER A 79 0.84 -1.42 -6.79
N PRO A 80 1.80 -2.36 -6.68
CA PRO A 80 1.49 -3.72 -6.27
C PRO A 80 0.80 -3.77 -4.90
N TYR A 81 1.29 -3.02 -3.93
CA TYR A 81 0.75 -3.01 -2.57
C TYR A 81 -0.67 -2.43 -2.49
N PHE A 82 -0.91 -1.32 -3.18
CA PHE A 82 -2.20 -0.64 -3.18
C PHE A 82 -3.28 -1.43 -3.93
N ILE A 83 -2.93 -2.01 -5.09
CA ILE A 83 -3.91 -2.75 -5.92
C ILE A 83 -4.25 -4.12 -5.30
N THR A 84 -3.35 -4.71 -4.52
CA THR A 84 -3.54 -6.04 -3.95
C THR A 84 -3.71 -6.03 -2.42
N LEU A 85 -3.66 -4.88 -1.77
CA LEU A 85 -3.63 -4.76 -0.30
C LEU A 85 -2.57 -5.68 0.34
N PHE A 86 -1.37 -5.67 -0.25
CA PHE A 86 -0.22 -6.51 0.12
C PHE A 86 -0.39 -8.02 -0.10
N THR A 87 -1.52 -8.51 -0.62
CA THR A 87 -1.70 -9.96 -0.83
C THR A 87 -0.74 -10.54 -1.88
N ASN A 88 -0.11 -9.69 -2.71
CA ASN A 88 0.97 -10.10 -3.60
C ASN A 88 2.19 -10.67 -2.85
N ILE A 89 2.35 -10.40 -1.55
CA ILE A 89 3.41 -10.97 -0.69
C ILE A 89 3.22 -12.47 -0.53
N TYR A 90 2.00 -12.99 -0.61
CA TYR A 90 1.72 -14.43 -0.59
C TYR A 90 2.52 -15.18 -1.65
N TYR A 91 2.76 -14.57 -2.81
CA TYR A 91 3.56 -15.19 -3.87
C TYR A 91 5.01 -15.50 -3.44
N PHE A 92 5.56 -14.70 -2.54
CA PHE A 92 6.94 -14.87 -2.05
C PHE A 92 7.00 -15.75 -0.79
N HIS A 93 5.91 -15.83 -0.03
CA HIS A 93 5.85 -16.52 1.27
C HIS A 93 4.51 -17.30 1.40
N PRO A 94 4.23 -18.29 0.54
CA PRO A 94 2.90 -18.92 0.46
C PRO A 94 2.46 -19.60 1.75
N ASP A 95 3.41 -20.11 2.54
CA ASP A 95 3.10 -20.86 3.76
C ASP A 95 3.35 -20.07 5.05
N ASN A 96 3.98 -18.90 4.98
CA ASN A 96 4.57 -18.24 6.14
C ASN A 96 4.12 -16.78 6.34
N ALA A 97 3.29 -16.20 5.46
CA ALA A 97 2.86 -14.81 5.56
C ALA A 97 1.38 -14.66 5.97
N ASN A 98 0.74 -15.72 6.43
CA ASN A 98 -0.71 -15.74 6.68
C ASN A 98 -1.14 -14.72 7.74
N LYS A 99 -0.39 -14.59 8.84
CA LYS A 99 -0.71 -13.59 9.89
C LYS A 99 -0.60 -12.17 9.38
N PHE A 100 0.47 -11.86 8.64
CA PHE A 100 0.64 -10.53 8.05
C PHE A 100 -0.53 -10.19 7.10
N LEU A 101 -0.90 -11.12 6.22
CA LEU A 101 -1.95 -10.90 5.23
C LEU A 101 -3.33 -10.77 5.86
N LEU A 102 -3.69 -11.67 6.78
CA LEU A 102 -4.97 -11.63 7.48
C LEU A 102 -5.15 -10.33 8.26
N HIS A 103 -4.15 -9.95 9.04
CA HIS A 103 -4.22 -8.70 9.80
C HIS A 103 -4.15 -7.45 8.91
N SER A 104 -3.50 -7.51 7.74
CA SER A 104 -3.55 -6.39 6.79
C SER A 104 -4.94 -6.20 6.21
N LEU A 105 -5.66 -7.29 5.95
CA LEU A 105 -7.06 -7.25 5.52
C LEU A 105 -7.99 -6.79 6.65
N ASP A 106 -7.83 -7.31 7.87
CA ASP A 106 -8.58 -6.89 9.04
C ASP A 106 -8.42 -5.38 9.29
N ASP A 107 -7.17 -4.91 9.31
CA ASP A 107 -6.87 -3.48 9.45
C ASP A 107 -7.50 -2.66 8.32
N PHE A 108 -7.52 -3.18 7.07
CA PHE A 108 -8.18 -2.48 5.97
C PHE A 108 -9.70 -2.44 6.12
N ILE A 109 -10.33 -3.50 6.58
CA ILE A 109 -11.78 -3.55 6.83
C ILE A 109 -12.16 -2.53 7.91
N LEU A 110 -11.37 -2.43 8.97
CA LEU A 110 -11.63 -1.55 10.12
C LEU A 110 -11.28 -0.08 9.81
N GLU A 111 -10.08 0.17 9.28
CA GLU A 111 -9.47 1.49 9.18
C GLU A 111 -9.38 2.03 7.73
N GLY A 112 -9.68 1.17 6.75
CA GLY A 112 -9.61 1.53 5.34
C GLY A 112 -8.19 1.88 4.88
N TRP A 113 -8.08 2.92 4.06
CA TRP A 113 -6.83 3.31 3.43
C TRP A 113 -5.75 3.78 4.41
N CYS A 114 -6.12 4.27 5.61
CA CYS A 114 -5.14 4.59 6.66
C CYS A 114 -4.23 3.40 6.97
N SER A 115 -4.77 2.18 6.95
CA SER A 115 -3.99 0.96 7.19
C SER A 115 -2.96 0.69 6.09
N VAL A 116 -3.31 0.94 4.83
CA VAL A 116 -2.44 0.74 3.66
C VAL A 116 -1.29 1.74 3.68
N PHE A 117 -1.60 3.02 3.91
CA PHE A 117 -0.58 4.06 4.04
C PHE A 117 0.36 3.79 5.22
N SER A 118 -0.20 3.45 6.39
CA SER A 118 0.58 3.13 7.59
C SER A 118 1.52 1.94 7.35
N THR A 119 1.01 0.88 6.72
CA THR A 119 1.82 -0.30 6.38
C THR A 119 2.95 0.08 5.44
N THR A 120 2.66 0.86 4.38
CA THR A 120 3.67 1.27 3.40
C THR A 120 4.76 2.13 4.03
N ILE A 121 4.38 3.14 4.83
CA ILE A 121 5.34 4.00 5.55
C ILE A 121 6.20 3.17 6.51
N CYS A 122 5.58 2.23 7.26
CA CYS A 122 6.31 1.36 8.17
C CYS A 122 7.30 0.43 7.46
N VAL A 123 6.92 -0.13 6.32
CA VAL A 123 7.82 -0.97 5.50
C VAL A 123 9.02 -0.15 5.05
N LEU A 124 8.80 1.04 4.48
CA LEU A 124 9.89 1.91 4.05
C LEU A 124 10.79 2.33 5.22
N LYS A 125 10.21 2.67 6.37
CA LYS A 125 10.94 3.05 7.58
C LYS A 125 11.77 1.90 8.14
N TYR A 126 11.25 0.68 8.11
CA TYR A 126 11.99 -0.51 8.53
C TYR A 126 13.25 -0.72 7.70
N PHE A 127 13.15 -0.49 6.40
CA PHE A 127 14.26 -0.64 5.46
C PHE A 127 15.07 0.65 5.22
N GLU A 128 14.79 1.74 5.93
CA GLU A 128 15.42 3.05 5.70
C GLU A 128 16.94 2.96 5.58
N LYS A 129 17.62 2.30 6.54
CA LYS A 129 19.08 2.16 6.54
C LYS A 129 19.61 1.47 5.28
N LYS A 130 18.87 0.52 4.74
CA LYS A 130 19.26 -0.22 3.53
C LYS A 130 18.96 0.62 2.28
N ILE A 131 17.78 1.22 2.20
CA ILE A 131 17.37 2.11 1.11
C ILE A 131 18.39 3.23 0.92
N LEU A 132 18.83 3.88 1.99
CA LEU A 132 19.79 4.99 1.93
C LEU A 132 21.18 4.60 1.45
N LYS A 133 21.58 3.33 1.56
CA LYS A 133 22.88 2.83 1.08
C LYS A 133 22.90 2.47 -0.39
N LEU A 134 21.75 2.10 -0.97
CA LEU A 134 21.63 1.66 -2.35
C LEU A 134 21.46 2.84 -3.31
N THR A 135 21.80 2.66 -4.59
CA THR A 135 21.64 3.69 -5.66
C THR A 135 21.24 3.03 -6.99
N GLY A 136 20.68 3.83 -7.90
CA GLY A 136 20.36 3.41 -9.26
C GLY A 136 19.52 2.14 -9.34
N GLU A 137 19.93 1.19 -10.18
CA GLU A 137 19.22 -0.06 -10.43
C GLU A 137 19.09 -0.95 -9.20
N GLU A 138 20.09 -0.97 -8.32
CA GLU A 138 20.05 -1.76 -7.08
C GLU A 138 18.96 -1.24 -6.13
N LEU A 139 18.80 0.08 -6.06
CA LEU A 139 17.76 0.70 -5.25
C LEU A 139 16.37 0.35 -5.79
N ILE A 140 16.16 0.48 -7.10
CA ILE A 140 14.90 0.15 -7.76
C ILE A 140 14.57 -1.33 -7.54
N LYS A 141 15.52 -2.24 -7.83
CA LYS A 141 15.35 -3.67 -7.63
C LYS A 141 14.98 -4.00 -6.19
N PHE A 142 15.67 -3.38 -5.24
CA PHE A 142 15.40 -3.62 -3.82
C PHE A 142 13.99 -3.18 -3.43
N ILE A 143 13.59 -1.95 -3.78
CA ILE A 143 12.27 -1.42 -3.37
C ILE A 143 11.12 -2.17 -4.07
N VAL A 144 11.27 -2.50 -5.34
CA VAL A 144 10.20 -3.12 -6.13
C VAL A 144 10.06 -4.63 -5.88
N ASN A 145 11.19 -5.33 -5.73
CA ASN A 145 11.18 -6.80 -5.73
C ASN A 145 11.64 -7.41 -4.40
N ASP A 146 12.72 -6.87 -3.82
CA ASP A 146 13.40 -7.59 -2.73
C ASP A 146 12.75 -7.31 -1.36
N ILE A 147 12.08 -6.16 -1.21
CA ILE A 147 11.30 -5.87 0.02
C ILE A 147 10.23 -6.94 0.22
N GLY A 148 9.46 -7.29 -0.82
CA GLY A 148 8.39 -8.30 -0.71
C GLY A 148 8.90 -9.70 -0.36
N LYS A 149 10.18 -10.01 -0.64
CA LYS A 149 10.82 -11.29 -0.32
C LYS A 149 11.45 -11.34 1.07
N SER A 150 11.34 -10.24 1.80
CA SER A 150 11.97 -10.13 3.12
C SER A 150 11.25 -10.94 4.18
N ASP A 151 12.02 -11.48 5.11
CA ASP A 151 11.53 -12.16 6.33
C ASP A 151 10.69 -11.25 7.24
N LEU A 152 10.58 -9.95 6.94
CA LEU A 152 9.70 -9.02 7.64
C LEU A 152 8.25 -9.50 7.65
N PHE A 153 7.80 -10.13 6.56
CA PHE A 153 6.42 -10.52 6.34
C PHE A 153 6.08 -11.93 6.84
N ILE A 154 7.07 -12.71 7.27
CA ILE A 154 6.81 -14.05 7.79
C ILE A 154 6.17 -14.00 9.17
N ASP A 155 5.38 -15.02 9.47
CA ASP A 155 4.56 -15.14 10.69
C ASP A 155 5.34 -14.98 11.99
N GLU A 156 6.61 -15.40 12.01
CA GLU A 156 7.49 -15.29 13.16
C GLU A 156 7.82 -13.83 13.51
N ASN A 157 7.98 -12.98 12.49
CA ASN A 157 8.33 -11.57 12.65
C ASN A 157 7.11 -10.63 12.74
N TYR A 158 5.93 -11.16 12.46
CA TYR A 158 4.69 -10.38 12.39
C TYR A 158 4.42 -9.54 13.66
N LYS A 159 4.59 -10.13 14.86
CA LYS A 159 4.33 -9.40 16.12
C LYS A 159 5.22 -8.18 16.29
N THR A 160 6.47 -8.28 15.87
CA THR A 160 7.43 -7.18 15.93
C THR A 160 7.06 -6.09 14.94
N PHE A 161 6.72 -6.46 13.70
CA PHE A 161 6.27 -5.52 12.68
C PHE A 161 4.97 -4.82 13.08
N TYR A 162 3.99 -5.56 13.59
CA TYR A 162 2.70 -5.00 14.00
C TYR A 162 2.82 -3.99 15.15
N LYS A 163 3.68 -4.29 16.13
CA LYS A 163 3.99 -3.34 17.21
C LYS A 163 4.63 -2.06 16.66
N PHE A 164 5.56 -2.21 15.73
CA PHE A 164 6.21 -1.09 15.05
C PHE A 164 5.20 -0.26 14.22
N LYS A 165 4.31 -0.92 13.48
CA LYS A 165 3.23 -0.28 12.71
C LYS A 165 2.31 0.56 13.61
N LYS A 166 1.88 0.03 14.75
CA LYS A 166 1.03 0.77 15.70
C LYS A 166 1.66 2.07 16.21
N GLN A 167 2.98 2.11 16.36
CA GLN A 167 3.71 3.31 16.78
C GLN A 167 3.83 4.38 15.67
N ASN A 168 3.57 4.02 14.43
CA ASN A 168 3.72 4.88 13.26
C ASN A 168 2.43 4.93 12.43
N TRP A 169 1.27 4.88 13.10
CA TRP A 169 -0.04 4.89 12.46
C TRP A 169 -0.36 6.25 11.84
N ILE A 170 -0.86 6.24 10.61
CA ILE A 170 -1.37 7.43 9.93
C ILE A 170 -2.82 7.64 10.39
N SER A 171 -3.11 8.77 11.01
CA SER A 171 -4.46 9.04 11.49
C SER A 171 -5.43 9.33 10.35
N LYS A 172 -6.70 9.11 10.61
CA LYS A 172 -7.76 9.35 9.64
C LYS A 172 -7.88 10.84 9.30
N GLU A 173 -7.74 11.69 10.28
CA GLU A 173 -7.81 13.15 10.14
C GLU A 173 -6.69 13.66 9.21
N LEU A 174 -5.47 13.14 9.38
CA LEU A 174 -4.35 13.50 8.50
C LEU A 174 -4.62 13.05 7.07
N LEU A 175 -5.14 11.82 6.89
CA LEU A 175 -5.44 11.31 5.55
C LEU A 175 -6.55 12.13 4.88
N GLU A 176 -7.61 12.47 5.58
CA GLU A 176 -8.70 13.33 5.09
C GLU A 176 -8.17 14.71 4.67
N CYS A 177 -7.33 15.33 5.50
CA CYS A 177 -6.70 16.61 5.18
C CYS A 177 -5.85 16.54 3.89
N LEU A 178 -5.05 15.48 3.71
CA LEU A 178 -4.25 15.29 2.51
C LEU A 178 -5.10 14.96 1.27
N GLU A 179 -6.23 14.29 1.43
CA GLU A 179 -7.19 14.07 0.34
C GLU A 179 -7.83 15.39 -0.13
N GLU A 180 -8.26 16.24 0.80
CA GLU A 180 -8.81 17.56 0.50
C GLU A 180 -7.79 18.45 -0.20
N GLU A 181 -6.57 18.53 0.33
CA GLU A 181 -5.48 19.29 -0.28
C GLU A 181 -5.17 18.82 -1.71
N THR A 182 -5.12 17.50 -1.93
CA THR A 182 -4.86 16.93 -3.25
C THR A 182 -5.98 17.26 -4.23
N GLN A 183 -7.23 17.33 -3.77
CA GLN A 183 -8.35 17.72 -4.60
C GLN A 183 -8.28 19.20 -4.99
N ILE A 184 -7.98 20.09 -4.05
CA ILE A 184 -7.80 21.53 -4.29
C ILE A 184 -6.68 21.78 -5.32
N GLU A 185 -5.54 21.10 -5.18
CA GLU A 185 -4.42 21.21 -6.13
C GLU A 185 -4.83 20.84 -7.57
N LYS A 186 -5.70 19.85 -7.73
CA LYS A 186 -6.22 19.46 -9.06
C LYS A 186 -7.16 20.51 -9.66
N GLU A 187 -8.04 21.06 -8.85
CA GLU A 187 -8.98 22.10 -9.28
C GLU A 187 -8.22 23.33 -9.74
N ILE A 188 -7.23 23.77 -8.97
CA ILE A 188 -6.33 24.86 -9.33
C ILE A 188 -5.62 24.58 -10.67
N LYS A 189 -5.01 23.40 -10.84
CA LYS A 189 -4.32 23.03 -12.08
C LYS A 189 -5.28 23.03 -13.28
N PHE A 190 -6.50 22.54 -13.09
CA PHE A 190 -7.51 22.52 -14.16
C PHE A 190 -7.91 23.93 -14.59
N GLU A 191 -8.10 24.87 -13.67
CA GLU A 191 -8.42 26.26 -13.97
C GLU A 191 -7.30 26.99 -14.73
N PHE A 192 -6.03 26.70 -14.40
CA PHE A 192 -4.89 27.32 -15.09
C PHE A 192 -4.66 26.78 -16.50
N HIS A 193 -5.04 25.55 -16.80
CA HIS A 193 -4.87 24.97 -18.14
C HIS A 193 -6.01 25.33 -19.12
N ASN A 194 -7.14 25.84 -18.61
CA ASN A 194 -8.30 26.21 -19.40
C ASN A 194 -8.46 27.74 -19.58
N LYS A 195 -7.49 28.52 -19.18
CA LYS A 195 -7.31 29.97 -19.46
C LYS A 195 -6.21 30.18 -20.48
#